data_4fa413f7210f30f26e707e561936d087
#
_entry.id   4fa413f7210f30f26e707e561936d087
#
_cell.length_a   1.000
_cell.length_b   1.000
_cell.length_c   1.000
_cell.angle_alpha   90.00
_cell.angle_beta   90.00
_cell.angle_gamma   90.00
#
_symmetry.space_group_name_H-M   'P 1'
#
loop_
_entity.id
_entity.type
_entity.pdbx_description
1 polymer ?
#
loop_
_entity_poly.entity_id
_entity_poly.type
_entity_poly.pdbx_seq_one_letter_code
_entity_poly.pdbx_strand_id
1 'polypeptide(L)'
;MRRLGPLLGAAFVSVAVLVLLGSRRVVRVAVSGHSMEPGLLDGDWLIVDRHSRPAPTDIVVAWDPRASDRLIVKRVREVGTDSQLLLESDHPAHADEVIGPIAASAVVGRALFRYWPAARAGMVR
;
A
#
# COMPACT_ATOMS: atom_id res chain seq x y z
N MET A 1 23.95 -2.60 4.32
CA MET A 1 23.75 -2.62 4.40
C MET A 1 23.46 -3.19 4.30
N ARG A 2 23.30 -3.57 4.45
CA ARG A 2 22.93 -4.06 4.41
C ARG A 2 22.35 -4.56 4.78
N ARG A 3 22.22 -4.79 5.16
CA ARG A 3 21.55 -5.24 5.50
C ARG A 3 20.79 -4.99 5.96
N LEU A 4 20.37 -4.54 6.08
CA LEU A 4 19.51 -4.23 6.42
C LEU A 4 18.72 -4.65 5.97
N GLY A 5 18.84 -4.95 5.41
CA GLY A 5 18.07 -5.48 4.85
C GLY A 5 17.34 -6.45 5.39
N PRO A 6 17.66 -7.24 5.82
CA PRO A 6 16.88 -8.27 6.21
C PRO A 6 16.42 -8.08 7.48
N LEU A 7 16.70 -7.66 8.02
CA LEU A 7 16.33 -7.56 9.03
C LEU A 7 15.43 -6.83 9.29
N LEU A 8 15.42 -6.34 8.97
CA LEU A 8 14.62 -5.67 9.10
C LEU A 8 13.69 -6.06 8.79
N GLY A 9 13.76 -6.44 8.28
CA GLY A 9 12.92 -6.70 7.77
C GLY A 9 11.94 -7.37 8.28
N ALA A 10 11.98 -8.01 8.78
CA ALA A 10 11.11 -8.80 9.11
C ALA A 10 10.07 -8.22 9.54
N ALA A 11 10.22 -7.78 10.28
CA ALA A 11 9.28 -7.45 10.82
C ALA A 11 8.50 -6.72 10.23
N PHE A 12 8.83 -6.20 9.97
CA PHE A 12 8.19 -5.55 9.51
C PHE A 12 7.63 -5.85 8.75
N VAL A 13 7.55 -6.34 8.87
CA VAL A 13 6.99 -6.88 8.31
C VAL A 13 6.27 -6.71 7.27
N SER A 14 5.28 -6.50 7.19
CA SER A 14 4.49 -6.39 6.07
C SER A 14 4.94 -5.38 5.12
N VAL A 15 5.44 -4.30 5.57
CA VAL A 15 5.74 -3.19 4.70
C VAL A 15 6.93 -2.43 5.26
N ALA A 16 7.86 -2.07 4.42
CA ALA A 16 8.94 -1.17 4.77
C ALA A 16 8.70 0.15 4.06
N VAL A 17 8.79 1.25 4.79
CA VAL A 17 8.57 2.58 4.23
C VAL A 17 9.86 3.37 4.31
N LEU A 18 10.30 3.88 3.17
CA LEU A 18 11.50 4.69 3.10
C LEU A 18 11.18 6.01 2.43
N VAL A 19 11.51 7.09 3.10
CA VAL A 19 11.31 8.43 2.53
C VAL A 19 12.40 8.68 1.52
N LEU A 20 12.03 9.14 0.34
CA LEU A 20 12.99 9.47 -0.68
C LEU A 20 13.69 10.79 -0.35
N LEU A 21 14.93 10.89 -0.80
CA LEU A 21 15.75 12.06 -0.53
C LEU A 21 15.08 13.33 -0.99
N GLY A 22 15.03 14.29 -0.10
CA GLY A 22 14.55 15.61 -0.42
C GLY A 22 13.07 15.69 -0.75
N SER A 23 12.36 14.58 -0.62
CA SER A 23 10.95 14.59 -0.95
C SER A 23 10.12 14.11 0.23
N ARG A 24 9.06 14.87 0.52
CA ARG A 24 8.05 14.45 1.48
C ARG A 24 6.79 13.98 0.78
N ARG A 25 6.77 14.07 -0.54
CA ARG A 25 5.61 13.72 -1.30
C ARG A 25 5.52 12.24 -1.59
N VAL A 26 6.66 11.60 -1.79
CA VAL A 26 6.66 10.19 -2.15
C VAL A 26 7.44 9.36 -1.15
N VAL A 27 6.99 8.14 -0.96
CA VAL A 27 7.69 7.15 -0.15
C VAL A 27 7.72 5.84 -0.94
N ARG A 28 8.64 4.97 -0.57
CA ARG A 28 8.73 3.63 -1.15
C ARG A 28 8.12 2.64 -0.18
N VAL A 29 7.32 1.75 -0.70
CA VAL A 29 6.61 0.76 0.11
C VAL A 29 6.74 -0.60 -0.53
N ALA A 30 7.10 -1.61 0.25
CA ALA A 30 7.16 -2.99 -0.22
C ALA A 30 5.85 -3.69 0.06
N VAL A 31 5.36 -4.41 -0.94
CA VAL A 31 4.15 -5.21 -0.80
C VAL A 31 4.49 -6.50 -0.06
N SER A 32 3.67 -6.83 0.93
CA SER A 32 3.79 -8.09 1.64
C SER A 32 2.46 -8.80 1.61
N GLY A 33 2.49 -10.09 1.30
CA GLY A 33 1.28 -10.88 1.24
C GLY A 33 0.70 -10.96 -0.16
N HIS A 34 -0.46 -11.57 -0.26
CA HIS A 34 -1.04 -11.97 -1.54
C HIS A 34 -2.39 -11.33 -1.85
N SER A 35 -2.87 -10.43 -1.00
CA SER A 35 -4.23 -9.91 -1.12
C SER A 35 -4.46 -9.08 -2.37
N MET A 36 -3.41 -8.59 -3.00
CA MET A 36 -3.53 -7.76 -4.20
C MET A 36 -3.08 -8.49 -5.46
N GLU A 37 -2.90 -9.80 -5.39
CA GLU A 37 -2.64 -10.59 -6.59
C GLU A 37 -3.86 -10.62 -7.49
N PRO A 38 -3.66 -10.70 -8.78
CA PRO A 38 -2.40 -10.90 -9.48
C PRO A 38 -1.66 -9.61 -9.84
N GLY A 39 -2.25 -8.47 -9.62
CA GLY A 39 -1.66 -7.20 -10.05
C GLY A 39 -0.41 -6.82 -9.29
N LEU A 40 -0.43 -7.01 -7.97
CA LEU A 40 0.73 -6.76 -7.14
C LEU A 40 1.08 -8.04 -6.41
N LEU A 41 2.36 -8.36 -6.40
CA LEU A 41 2.86 -9.58 -5.79
C LEU A 41 3.70 -9.27 -4.56
N ASP A 42 3.76 -10.23 -3.68
CA ASP A 42 4.63 -10.16 -2.51
C ASP A 42 6.05 -9.81 -2.97
N GLY A 43 6.65 -8.84 -2.34
CA GLY A 43 8.00 -8.41 -2.69
C GLY A 43 8.10 -7.28 -3.70
N ASP A 44 6.97 -6.88 -4.29
CA ASP A 44 6.97 -5.72 -5.19
C ASP A 44 7.26 -4.45 -4.40
N TRP A 45 7.96 -3.52 -5.02
CA TRP A 45 8.23 -2.22 -4.44
C TRP A 45 7.50 -1.13 -5.21
N LEU A 46 6.82 -0.28 -4.48
CA LEU A 46 5.96 0.76 -5.04
C LEU A 46 6.46 2.14 -4.67
N ILE A 47 6.22 3.09 -5.58
CA ILE A 47 6.29 4.51 -5.28
C ILE A 47 4.89 4.95 -4.91
N VAL A 48 4.76 5.57 -3.75
CA VAL A 48 3.48 5.97 -3.18
C VAL A 48 3.45 7.48 -3.01
N ASP A 49 2.41 8.12 -3.55
CA ASP A 49 2.23 9.57 -3.45
C ASP A 49 1.44 9.89 -2.18
N ARG A 50 2.07 10.59 -1.27
CA ARG A 50 1.47 10.93 0.02
C ARG A 50 0.48 12.08 -0.05
N HIS A 51 0.50 12.84 -1.12
CA HIS A 51 -0.34 14.03 -1.25
C HIS A 51 -1.54 13.84 -2.17
N SER A 52 -1.71 12.64 -2.73
CA SER A 52 -2.85 12.37 -3.58
C SER A 52 -4.11 12.18 -2.75
N ARG A 53 -5.23 12.58 -3.31
CA ARG A 53 -6.52 12.22 -2.75
C ARG A 53 -6.96 10.91 -3.37
N PRO A 54 -7.14 9.86 -2.57
CA PRO A 54 -7.60 8.59 -3.12
C PRO A 54 -9.00 8.71 -3.68
N ALA A 55 -9.21 8.06 -4.81
CA ALA A 55 -10.51 7.95 -5.44
C ALA A 55 -10.87 6.47 -5.58
N PRO A 56 -12.13 6.14 -5.83
CA PRO A 56 -12.52 4.75 -6.06
C PRO A 56 -11.64 4.12 -7.14
N THR A 57 -11.26 2.90 -6.94
CA THR A 57 -10.38 2.07 -7.78
C THR A 57 -8.89 2.34 -7.62
N ASP A 58 -8.49 3.38 -6.91
CA ASP A 58 -7.08 3.59 -6.61
C ASP A 58 -6.56 2.52 -5.66
N ILE A 59 -5.27 2.22 -5.76
CA ILE A 59 -4.60 1.38 -4.78
C ILE A 59 -3.92 2.29 -3.78
N VAL A 60 -4.16 2.06 -2.51
CA VAL A 60 -3.62 2.90 -1.44
C VAL A 60 -2.85 2.07 -0.42
N VAL A 61 -1.98 2.75 0.29
CA VAL A 61 -1.30 2.22 1.47
C VAL A 61 -1.89 2.93 2.67
N ALA A 62 -2.29 2.17 3.67
CA ALA A 62 -2.92 2.72 4.87
C ALA A 62 -2.53 1.91 6.09
N TRP A 63 -2.66 2.52 7.25
CA TRP A 63 -2.52 1.79 8.50
C TRP A 63 -3.74 0.90 8.68
N ASP A 64 -3.49 -0.34 9.09
CA ASP A 64 -4.55 -1.33 9.25
C ASP A 64 -5.34 -1.02 10.52
N PRO A 65 -6.66 -0.80 10.43
CA PRO A 65 -7.44 -0.52 11.63
C PRO A 65 -7.54 -1.73 12.56
N ARG A 66 -7.19 -2.91 12.08
CA ARG A 66 -7.23 -4.14 12.87
C ARG A 66 -5.92 -4.39 13.60
N ALA A 67 -4.84 -3.72 13.17
CA ALA A 67 -3.52 -3.87 13.77
C ALA A 67 -2.75 -2.59 13.52
N SER A 68 -2.78 -1.67 14.46
CA SER A 68 -2.34 -0.29 14.28
C SER A 68 -0.86 -0.10 13.92
N ASP A 69 -0.06 -1.12 14.08
CA ASP A 69 1.35 -1.07 13.74
C ASP A 69 1.66 -1.71 12.38
N ARG A 70 0.63 -2.02 11.61
CA ARG A 70 0.80 -2.69 10.32
C ARG A 70 0.24 -1.84 9.20
N LEU A 71 0.99 -1.76 8.10
CA LEU A 71 0.51 -1.14 6.88
C LEU A 71 -0.13 -2.19 5.99
N ILE A 72 -1.16 -1.77 5.25
CA ILE A 72 -1.81 -2.62 4.27
C ILE A 72 -1.84 -1.89 2.93
N VAL A 73 -1.83 -2.68 1.85
CA VAL A 73 -1.97 -2.19 0.48
C VAL A 73 -3.27 -2.78 -0.05
N LYS A 74 -4.21 -1.93 -0.39
CA LYS A 74 -5.56 -2.36 -0.79
C LYS A 74 -6.11 -1.42 -1.84
N ARG A 75 -7.19 -1.86 -2.49
CA ARG A 75 -7.90 -1.03 -3.48
C ARG A 75 -9.03 -0.27 -2.80
N VAL A 76 -9.21 0.99 -3.19
CA VAL A 76 -10.32 1.78 -2.70
C VAL A 76 -11.59 1.30 -3.38
N ARG A 77 -12.53 0.82 -2.57
CA ARG A 77 -13.84 0.43 -3.06
C ARG A 77 -14.75 1.64 -3.14
N GLU A 78 -14.68 2.49 -2.14
CA GLU A 78 -15.63 3.59 -2.01
C GLU A 78 -15.04 4.67 -1.11
N VAL A 79 -15.33 5.91 -1.42
CA VAL A 79 -14.97 7.07 -0.60
C VAL A 79 -16.27 7.61 0.00
N GLY A 80 -16.34 7.60 1.32
CA GLY A 80 -17.51 8.08 2.04
C GLY A 80 -17.36 9.50 2.51
N THR A 81 -18.22 9.87 3.47
CA THR A 81 -18.18 11.18 4.07
C THR A 81 -16.87 11.38 4.82
N ASP A 82 -16.43 12.63 4.91
CA ASP A 82 -15.16 12.98 5.60
C ASP A 82 -13.96 12.26 5.01
N SER A 83 -14.03 11.90 3.74
CA SER A 83 -12.95 11.22 3.02
C SER A 83 -12.57 9.87 3.65
N GLN A 84 -13.48 9.24 4.36
CA GLN A 84 -13.26 7.89 4.87
C GLN A 84 -13.30 6.89 3.73
N LEU A 85 -12.50 5.85 3.83
CA LEU A 85 -12.38 4.88 2.75
C LEU A 85 -12.86 3.51 3.18
N LEU A 86 -13.53 2.82 2.26
CA LEU A 86 -13.73 1.38 2.35
C LEU A 86 -12.76 0.74 1.37
N LEU A 87 -12.02 -0.23 1.83
CA LEU A 87 -10.97 -0.88 1.07
C LEU A 87 -11.31 -2.34 0.80
N GLU A 88 -10.78 -2.85 -0.29
CA GLU A 88 -11.01 -4.24 -0.69
C GLU A 88 -9.73 -4.85 -1.26
N SER A 89 -9.70 -6.16 -1.29
CA SER A 89 -8.59 -6.93 -1.85
C SER A 89 -8.88 -7.29 -3.30
N ASP A 90 -7.84 -7.37 -4.13
CA ASP A 90 -8.01 -7.80 -5.52
C ASP A 90 -8.02 -9.31 -5.66
N HIS A 91 -7.40 -10.03 -4.73
CA HIS A 91 -7.32 -11.49 -4.83
C HIS A 91 -8.71 -12.11 -4.67
N PRO A 92 -9.12 -12.98 -5.61
CA PRO A 92 -10.47 -13.57 -5.56
C PRO A 92 -10.80 -14.29 -4.24
N ALA A 93 -9.82 -14.88 -3.60
CA ALA A 93 -10.03 -15.57 -2.33
C ALA A 93 -10.41 -14.62 -1.19
N HIS A 94 -10.18 -13.32 -1.37
CA HIS A 94 -10.48 -12.30 -0.37
C HIS A 94 -11.49 -11.28 -0.88
N ALA A 95 -12.19 -11.60 -1.95
CA ALA A 95 -13.07 -10.63 -2.62
C ALA A 95 -14.20 -10.11 -1.73
N ASP A 96 -14.62 -10.89 -0.76
CA ASP A 96 -15.70 -10.49 0.15
C ASP A 96 -15.22 -9.66 1.34
N GLU A 97 -13.90 -9.52 1.48
CA GLU A 97 -13.35 -8.83 2.62
C GLU A 97 -13.32 -7.32 2.36
N VAL A 98 -14.06 -6.58 3.16
CA VAL A 98 -14.07 -5.13 3.09
C VAL A 98 -13.52 -4.59 4.41
N ILE A 99 -12.58 -3.67 4.31
CA ILE A 99 -11.92 -3.10 5.47
C ILE A 99 -12.29 -1.63 5.57
N GLY A 100 -12.66 -1.21 6.76
CA GLY A 100 -12.97 0.18 7.02
C GLY A 100 -14.31 0.35 7.72
N PRO A 101 -14.77 1.61 7.86
CA PRO A 101 -14.18 2.81 7.26
C PRO A 101 -12.82 3.14 7.82
N ILE A 102 -11.94 3.62 6.95
CA ILE A 102 -10.60 4.04 7.32
C ILE A 102 -10.55 5.55 7.24
N ALA A 103 -10.10 6.19 8.32
CA ALA A 103 -9.99 7.64 8.34
C ALA A 103 -8.93 8.12 7.34
N ALA A 104 -9.17 9.30 6.78
CA ALA A 104 -8.21 9.89 5.85
C ALA A 104 -6.82 10.01 6.46
N SER A 105 -6.75 10.28 7.77
CA SER A 105 -5.48 10.42 8.48
C SER A 105 -4.68 9.11 8.57
N ALA A 106 -5.32 7.98 8.37
CA ALA A 106 -4.66 6.68 8.40
C ALA A 106 -4.10 6.28 7.03
N VAL A 107 -4.38 7.05 5.99
CA VAL A 107 -3.91 6.75 4.64
C VAL A 107 -2.52 7.33 4.47
N VAL A 108 -1.56 6.49 4.09
CA VAL A 108 -0.20 6.94 3.80
C VAL A 108 -0.17 7.61 2.43
N GLY A 109 -0.82 7.01 1.44
CA GLY A 109 -0.86 7.58 0.12
C GLY A 109 -1.38 6.63 -0.94
N ARG A 110 -1.35 7.10 -2.18
CA ARG A 110 -1.81 6.35 -3.35
C ARG A 110 -0.63 5.74 -4.08
N ALA A 111 -0.71 4.47 -4.39
CA ALA A 111 0.33 3.80 -5.16
C ALA A 111 0.30 4.28 -6.61
N LEU A 112 1.45 4.68 -7.12
CA LEU A 112 1.57 5.21 -8.47
C LEU A 112 2.27 4.24 -9.41
N PHE A 113 3.36 3.66 -8.96
CA PHE A 113 4.28 2.99 -9.86
C PHE A 113 4.98 1.85 -9.12
N ARG A 114 5.09 0.70 -9.77
CA ARG A 114 5.93 -0.38 -9.29
C ARG A 114 7.28 -0.25 -9.96
N TYR A 115 8.33 -0.08 -9.17
CA TYR A 115 9.67 0.09 -9.73
C TYR A 115 10.54 -1.15 -9.57
N TRP A 116 10.11 -2.11 -8.77
CA TRP A 116 10.84 -3.35 -8.57
C TRP A 116 9.84 -4.50 -8.43
N PRO A 117 10.08 -5.67 -9.01
CA PRO A 117 11.27 -6.00 -9.81
C PRO A 117 11.22 -5.30 -11.16
N ALA A 118 12.41 -5.07 -11.73
CA ALA A 118 12.51 -4.30 -12.98
C ALA A 118 11.71 -4.93 -14.12
N ALA A 119 11.63 -6.25 -14.16
CA ALA A 119 10.91 -6.94 -15.21
C ALA A 119 9.40 -6.65 -15.21
N ARG A 120 8.86 -6.16 -14.09
CA ARG A 120 7.43 -5.88 -13.97
C ARG A 120 7.17 -4.42 -13.63
N ALA A 121 8.17 -3.55 -13.85
CA ALA A 121 8.02 -2.13 -13.56
C ALA A 121 6.91 -1.51 -14.42
N GLY A 122 6.16 -0.60 -13.86
CA GLY A 122 5.09 0.07 -14.57
C GLY A 122 4.11 0.74 -13.65
N MET A 123 3.18 1.46 -14.25
CA MET A 123 2.14 2.18 -13.52
C MET A 123 1.24 1.18 -12.80
N VAL A 124 0.83 1.55 -11.61
CA VAL A 124 -0.10 0.76 -10.82
C VAL A 124 -1.52 1.13 -11.24
N ARG A 125 -2.35 0.12 -11.45
CA ARG A 125 -3.72 0.33 -11.90
C ARG A 125 -4.72 -0.34 -10.99
#